data_a84ec82ab081f00c2a4d1c36a748f988
#
_entry.id   a84ec82ab081f00c2a4d1c36a748f988
#
_cell.length_a   1.000
_cell.length_b   1.000
_cell.length_c   1.000
_cell.angle_alpha   90.00
_cell.angle_beta   90.00
_cell.angle_gamma   90.00
#
_symmetry.space_group_name_H-M   'P 1'
#
loop_
_entity.id
_entity.type
_entity.pdbx_description
1 polymer ?
#
loop_
_entity_poly.entity_id
_entity_poly.type
_entity_poly.pdbx_seq_one_letter_code
_entity_poly.pdbx_strand_id
1 'polypeptide(L)'
;MELQINDLVSAIKKDGLEVAQKEANEILADAKKKAEEIIENAKSEADKYKEASEKEIQLSLDSAKVSAEQAKRDAVLSFKAELQAEYEKLLASDIKKTLDDKFLAKLILAAAEGEDISKYAVEVKEVSESLKAELAEEIKKGLEIRPAKNVNAGFKLAAKDGSGYFDCSDEEITSMLMPFFREITL
;
A
#
# COMPACT_ATOMS: atom_id res chain seq x y z
N MET A 1 -72.53 -28.63 -75.49
CA MET A 1 -72.36 -28.88 -74.01
C MET A 1 -70.95 -29.16 -73.65
N GLU A 2 -70.13 -29.93 -74.31
CA GLU A 2 -68.71 -30.21 -73.96
C GLU A 2 -67.78 -29.00 -74.03
N LEU A 3 -67.97 -28.08 -75.03
CA LEU A 3 -67.20 -26.87 -75.15
C LEU A 3 -67.41 -25.93 -73.91
N GLN A 4 -68.61 -25.79 -73.39
CA GLN A 4 -68.89 -24.95 -72.22
C GLN A 4 -68.31 -25.48 -70.88
N ILE A 5 -68.21 -26.81 -70.76
CA ILE A 5 -67.61 -27.46 -69.58
C ILE A 5 -66.07 -27.26 -69.58
N ASN A 6 -65.42 -27.40 -70.73
CA ASN A 6 -63.99 -27.16 -70.89
C ASN A 6 -63.59 -25.72 -70.64
N ASP A 7 -64.42 -24.74 -71.08
CA ASP A 7 -64.21 -23.33 -70.80
C ASP A 7 -64.34 -23.04 -69.30
N LEU A 8 -65.34 -23.62 -68.63
CA LEU A 8 -65.55 -23.44 -67.21
C LEU A 8 -64.36 -24.08 -66.34
N VAL A 9 -63.92 -25.26 -66.76
CA VAL A 9 -62.78 -25.92 -66.13
C VAL A 9 -61.48 -25.14 -66.31
N SER A 10 -61.31 -24.54 -67.51
CA SER A 10 -60.15 -23.66 -67.79
C SER A 10 -60.15 -22.38 -66.96
N ALA A 11 -61.34 -21.77 -66.78
CA ALA A 11 -61.51 -20.58 -65.96
C ALA A 11 -61.23 -20.83 -64.49
N ILE A 12 -61.77 -21.98 -63.91
CA ILE A 12 -61.55 -22.40 -62.56
C ILE A 12 -60.04 -22.69 -62.29
N LYS A 13 -59.42 -23.35 -63.27
CA LYS A 13 -57.97 -23.61 -63.19
C LYS A 13 -57.16 -22.33 -63.20
N LYS A 14 -57.51 -21.37 -64.04
CA LYS A 14 -56.83 -20.09 -64.13
C LYS A 14 -56.98 -19.29 -62.84
N ASP A 15 -58.24 -19.16 -62.37
CA ASP A 15 -58.54 -18.39 -61.15
C ASP A 15 -57.83 -19.06 -59.90
N GLY A 16 -57.87 -20.38 -59.83
CA GLY A 16 -57.17 -21.11 -58.79
C GLY A 16 -55.63 -20.96 -58.82
N LEU A 17 -55.05 -20.90 -60.05
CA LEU A 17 -53.60 -20.66 -60.22
C LEU A 17 -53.22 -19.23 -59.89
N GLU A 18 -54.04 -18.24 -60.25
CA GLU A 18 -53.84 -16.83 -59.96
C GLU A 18 -53.90 -16.58 -58.44
N VAL A 19 -54.86 -17.18 -57.72
CA VAL A 19 -54.97 -17.09 -56.27
C VAL A 19 -53.75 -17.73 -55.60
N ALA A 20 -53.42 -18.96 -56.04
CA ALA A 20 -52.23 -19.67 -55.48
C ALA A 20 -50.91 -18.88 -55.71
N GLN A 21 -50.77 -18.27 -56.89
CA GLN A 21 -49.60 -17.46 -57.21
C GLN A 21 -49.53 -16.18 -56.36
N LYS A 22 -50.69 -15.55 -56.11
CA LYS A 22 -50.78 -14.39 -55.23
C LYS A 22 -50.40 -14.74 -53.81
N GLU A 23 -50.97 -15.80 -53.25
CA GLU A 23 -50.64 -16.31 -51.90
C GLU A 23 -49.16 -16.66 -51.77
N ALA A 24 -48.59 -17.36 -52.76
CA ALA A 24 -47.18 -17.65 -52.81
C ALA A 24 -46.29 -16.41 -52.79
N ASN A 25 -46.66 -15.38 -53.56
CA ASN A 25 -45.94 -14.10 -53.61
C ASN A 25 -46.05 -13.36 -52.26
N GLU A 26 -47.21 -13.38 -51.62
CA GLU A 26 -47.40 -12.78 -50.29
C GLU A 26 -46.55 -13.51 -49.24
N ILE A 27 -46.52 -14.82 -49.22
CA ILE A 27 -45.68 -15.62 -48.33
C ILE A 27 -44.18 -15.31 -48.55
N LEU A 28 -43.74 -15.20 -49.80
CA LEU A 28 -42.38 -14.89 -50.17
C LEU A 28 -42.01 -13.44 -49.74
N ALA A 29 -42.92 -12.49 -49.90
CA ALA A 29 -42.71 -11.11 -49.47
C ALA A 29 -42.58 -11.01 -47.93
N ASP A 30 -43.48 -11.67 -47.21
CA ASP A 30 -43.43 -11.73 -45.74
C ASP A 30 -42.18 -12.45 -45.23
N ALA A 31 -41.77 -13.54 -45.88
CA ALA A 31 -40.53 -14.22 -45.52
C ALA A 31 -39.30 -13.40 -45.74
N LYS A 32 -39.24 -12.63 -46.87
CA LYS A 32 -38.14 -11.67 -47.12
C LYS A 32 -38.10 -10.58 -46.09
N LYS A 33 -39.25 -9.97 -45.78
CA LYS A 33 -39.36 -8.92 -44.77
C LYS A 33 -38.88 -9.39 -43.40
N LYS A 34 -39.33 -10.57 -42.96
CA LYS A 34 -38.86 -11.18 -41.70
C LYS A 34 -37.37 -11.45 -41.72
N ALA A 35 -36.80 -11.94 -42.82
CA ALA A 35 -35.38 -12.16 -42.95
C ALA A 35 -34.56 -10.85 -42.83
N GLU A 36 -35.05 -9.77 -43.49
CA GLU A 36 -34.45 -8.43 -43.41
C GLU A 36 -34.50 -7.91 -41.95
N GLU A 37 -35.65 -8.01 -41.29
CA GLU A 37 -35.80 -7.61 -39.88
C GLU A 37 -34.85 -8.40 -38.94
N ILE A 38 -34.71 -9.71 -39.14
CA ILE A 38 -33.76 -10.52 -38.36
C ILE A 38 -32.31 -10.07 -38.57
N ILE A 39 -31.93 -9.80 -39.83
CA ILE A 39 -30.58 -9.35 -40.16
C ILE A 39 -30.29 -7.95 -39.55
N GLU A 40 -31.26 -7.03 -39.65
CA GLU A 40 -31.16 -5.68 -39.09
C GLU A 40 -31.00 -5.74 -37.53
N ASN A 41 -31.86 -6.53 -36.88
CA ASN A 41 -31.78 -6.73 -35.43
C ASN A 41 -30.44 -7.36 -35.02
N ALA A 42 -29.99 -8.39 -35.73
CA ALA A 42 -28.71 -9.02 -35.45
C ALA A 42 -27.52 -8.07 -35.62
N LYS A 43 -27.54 -7.20 -36.64
CA LYS A 43 -26.51 -6.17 -36.81
C LYS A 43 -26.55 -5.16 -35.68
N SER A 44 -27.75 -4.66 -35.34
CA SER A 44 -27.91 -3.72 -34.22
C SER A 44 -27.44 -4.28 -32.90
N GLU A 45 -27.73 -5.57 -32.61
CA GLU A 45 -27.23 -6.24 -31.40
C GLU A 45 -25.71 -6.42 -31.44
N ALA A 46 -25.13 -6.79 -32.56
CA ALA A 46 -23.69 -6.91 -32.75
C ALA A 46 -22.96 -5.58 -32.50
N ASP A 47 -23.50 -4.48 -33.05
CA ASP A 47 -22.93 -3.14 -32.86
C ASP A 47 -23.01 -2.69 -31.38
N LYS A 48 -24.12 -2.94 -30.70
CA LYS A 48 -24.28 -2.66 -29.26
C LYS A 48 -23.29 -3.47 -28.42
N TYR A 49 -23.14 -4.75 -28.76
CA TYR A 49 -22.20 -5.61 -28.06
C TYR A 49 -20.76 -5.16 -28.26
N LYS A 50 -20.40 -4.77 -29.47
CA LYS A 50 -19.09 -4.23 -29.80
C LYS A 50 -18.80 -2.95 -29.01
N GLU A 51 -19.74 -1.99 -29.01
CA GLU A 51 -19.61 -0.74 -28.26
C GLU A 51 -19.47 -0.97 -26.74
N ALA A 52 -20.26 -1.90 -26.18
CA ALA A 52 -20.17 -2.27 -24.77
C ALA A 52 -18.81 -2.91 -24.43
N SER A 53 -18.32 -3.82 -25.29
CA SER A 53 -17.02 -4.45 -25.12
C SER A 53 -15.85 -3.45 -25.23
N GLU A 54 -15.92 -2.50 -26.16
CA GLU A 54 -14.92 -1.44 -26.28
C GLU A 54 -14.87 -0.57 -25.02
N LYS A 55 -16.02 -0.21 -24.46
CA LYS A 55 -16.12 0.53 -23.20
C LYS A 55 -15.53 -0.26 -22.03
N GLU A 56 -15.85 -1.53 -21.93
CA GLU A 56 -15.34 -2.40 -20.87
C GLU A 56 -13.82 -2.56 -20.96
N ILE A 57 -13.28 -2.76 -22.15
CA ILE A 57 -11.84 -2.82 -22.39
C ILE A 57 -11.17 -1.49 -21.96
N GLN A 58 -11.74 -0.35 -22.34
CA GLN A 58 -11.19 0.95 -21.97
C GLN A 58 -11.18 1.16 -20.44
N LEU A 59 -12.27 0.83 -19.75
CA LEU A 59 -12.36 0.89 -18.30
C LEU A 59 -11.33 -0.05 -17.62
N SER A 60 -11.15 -1.25 -18.17
CA SER A 60 -10.17 -2.21 -17.67
C SER A 60 -8.73 -1.69 -17.84
N LEU A 61 -8.41 -1.08 -18.99
CA LEU A 61 -7.11 -0.49 -19.24
C LEU A 61 -6.81 0.69 -18.29
N ASP A 62 -7.81 1.56 -18.07
CA ASP A 62 -7.65 2.70 -17.17
C ASP A 62 -7.49 2.24 -15.72
N SER A 63 -8.25 1.24 -15.29
CA SER A 63 -8.10 0.60 -13.99
C SER A 63 -6.73 -0.05 -13.81
N ALA A 64 -6.24 -0.75 -14.84
CA ALA A 64 -4.92 -1.35 -14.83
C ALA A 64 -3.79 -0.32 -14.71
N LYS A 65 -3.89 0.82 -15.40
CA LYS A 65 -2.94 1.94 -15.28
C LYS A 65 -2.91 2.50 -13.86
N VAL A 66 -4.08 2.78 -13.28
CA VAL A 66 -4.18 3.28 -11.91
C VAL A 66 -3.57 2.30 -10.92
N SER A 67 -3.88 1.01 -11.08
CA SER A 67 -3.32 -0.06 -10.23
C SER A 67 -1.80 -0.17 -10.36
N ALA A 68 -1.26 -0.05 -11.57
CA ALA A 68 0.18 -0.07 -11.80
C ALA A 68 0.90 1.14 -11.14
N GLU A 69 0.33 2.34 -11.25
CA GLU A 69 0.87 3.53 -10.57
C GLU A 69 0.78 3.43 -9.04
N GLN A 70 -0.28 2.82 -8.53
CA GLN A 70 -0.39 2.53 -7.11
C GLN A 70 0.70 1.53 -6.65
N ALA A 71 0.83 0.40 -7.35
CA ALA A 71 1.83 -0.60 -7.04
C ALA A 71 3.26 -0.04 -7.08
N LYS A 72 3.56 0.84 -8.05
CA LYS A 72 4.84 1.54 -8.13
C LYS A 72 5.08 2.42 -6.90
N ARG A 73 4.09 3.22 -6.47
CA ARG A 73 4.22 4.05 -5.26
C ARG A 73 4.42 3.19 -4.02
N ASP A 74 3.65 2.12 -3.87
CA ASP A 74 3.72 1.23 -2.73
C ASP A 74 5.08 0.52 -2.65
N ALA A 75 5.62 0.08 -3.78
CA ALA A 75 6.96 -0.50 -3.87
C ALA A 75 8.06 0.48 -3.44
N VAL A 76 7.98 1.73 -3.89
CA VAL A 76 8.94 2.78 -3.47
C VAL A 76 8.82 3.07 -1.98
N LEU A 77 7.60 3.17 -1.44
CA LEU A 77 7.39 3.41 -0.01
C LEU A 77 7.88 2.25 0.84
N SER A 78 7.61 1.00 0.42
CA SER A 78 8.12 -0.20 1.10
C SER A 78 9.65 -0.24 1.11
N PHE A 79 10.27 0.00 -0.04
CA PHE A 79 11.73 0.05 -0.14
C PHE A 79 12.34 1.13 0.78
N LYS A 80 11.75 2.33 0.82
CA LYS A 80 12.19 3.40 1.72
C LYS A 80 12.06 3.01 3.18
N ALA A 81 10.94 2.38 3.57
CA ALA A 81 10.73 1.91 4.93
C ALA A 81 11.73 0.83 5.34
N GLU A 82 12.01 -0.13 4.45
CA GLU A 82 13.02 -1.17 4.69
C GLU A 82 14.43 -0.58 4.84
N LEU A 83 14.78 0.37 3.96
CA LEU A 83 16.06 1.05 4.02
C LEU A 83 16.22 1.85 5.32
N GLN A 84 15.18 2.57 5.76
CA GLN A 84 15.19 3.28 7.02
C GLN A 84 15.37 2.32 8.22
N ALA A 85 14.69 1.18 8.22
CA ALA A 85 14.84 0.17 9.26
C ALA A 85 16.26 -0.41 9.32
N GLU A 86 16.91 -0.62 8.18
CA GLU A 86 18.30 -1.07 8.15
C GLU A 86 19.29 0.01 8.65
N TYR A 87 19.08 1.28 8.29
CA TYR A 87 19.87 2.39 8.83
C TYR A 87 19.71 2.53 10.34
N GLU A 88 18.49 2.39 10.86
CA GLU A 88 18.22 2.43 12.29
C GLU A 88 18.99 1.33 13.04
N LYS A 89 19.00 0.10 12.53
CA LYS A 89 19.77 -1.01 13.10
C LYS A 89 21.26 -0.76 13.08
N LEU A 90 21.79 -0.25 11.96
CA LEU A 90 23.22 0.06 11.84
C LEU A 90 23.62 1.16 12.83
N LEU A 91 22.83 2.23 12.90
CA LEU A 91 23.07 3.36 13.79
C LEU A 91 23.04 2.91 15.28
N ALA A 92 22.02 2.14 15.66
CA ALA A 92 21.92 1.58 17.02
C ALA A 92 23.11 0.68 17.36
N SER A 93 23.60 -0.13 16.39
CA SER A 93 24.79 -0.97 16.58
C SER A 93 26.05 -0.13 16.78
N ASP A 94 26.22 0.96 16.04
CA ASP A 94 27.42 1.79 16.12
C ASP A 94 27.39 2.68 17.37
N ILE A 95 26.23 3.21 17.75
CA ILE A 95 26.04 3.91 19.04
C ILE A 95 26.42 3.00 20.18
N LYS A 96 25.93 1.77 20.20
CA LYS A 96 26.25 0.79 21.26
C LYS A 96 27.74 0.47 21.35
N LYS A 97 28.47 0.42 20.24
CA LYS A 97 29.93 0.22 20.25
C LYS A 97 30.70 1.44 20.74
N THR A 98 30.18 2.63 20.47
CA THR A 98 30.81 3.91 20.83
C THR A 98 30.60 4.26 22.30
N LEU A 99 29.50 3.82 22.91
CA LEU A 99 29.15 4.06 24.29
C LEU A 99 29.96 3.13 25.22
N ASP A 100 31.31 3.23 25.19
CA ASP A 100 32.19 2.58 26.18
C ASP A 100 32.11 3.30 27.54
N ASP A 101 32.61 2.68 28.59
CA ASP A 101 32.54 3.21 29.96
C ASP A 101 33.11 4.61 30.11
N LYS A 102 34.19 4.94 29.37
CA LYS A 102 34.83 6.25 29.43
C LYS A 102 33.97 7.33 28.75
N PHE A 103 33.38 7.00 27.60
CA PHE A 103 32.50 7.93 26.90
C PHE A 103 31.19 8.09 27.67
N LEU A 104 30.68 7.02 28.22
CA LEU A 104 29.49 6.99 29.09
C LEU A 104 29.68 7.92 30.30
N ALA A 105 30.82 7.79 31.02
CA ALA A 105 31.13 8.67 32.15
C ALA A 105 31.17 10.14 31.76
N LYS A 106 31.78 10.48 30.62
CA LYS A 106 31.78 11.88 30.10
C LYS A 106 30.38 12.40 29.81
N LEU A 107 29.50 11.59 29.19
CA LEU A 107 28.12 11.98 28.91
C LEU A 107 27.33 12.17 30.20
N ILE A 108 27.52 11.28 31.22
CA ILE A 108 26.87 11.41 32.53
C ILE A 108 27.28 12.71 33.19
N LEU A 109 28.59 13.03 33.19
CA LEU A 109 29.11 14.28 33.75
C LEU A 109 28.54 15.52 33.02
N ALA A 110 28.47 15.47 31.68
CA ALA A 110 27.89 16.57 30.90
C ALA A 110 26.38 16.74 31.15
N ALA A 111 25.65 15.64 31.28
CA ALA A 111 24.21 15.68 31.58
C ALA A 111 23.91 16.19 33.00
N ALA A 112 24.84 16.01 33.93
CA ALA A 112 24.72 16.46 35.30
C ALA A 112 25.34 17.86 35.55
N GLU A 113 25.91 18.48 34.53
CA GLU A 113 26.54 19.78 34.65
C GLU A 113 25.55 20.89 35.08
N GLY A 114 25.84 21.53 36.19
CA GLY A 114 24.94 22.57 36.74
C GLY A 114 23.84 22.09 37.66
N GLU A 115 23.69 20.76 37.81
CA GLU A 115 22.69 20.12 38.67
C GLU A 115 23.27 19.62 39.98
N ASP A 116 22.44 19.49 40.98
CA ASP A 116 22.81 18.84 42.26
C ASP A 116 22.78 17.31 42.07
N ILE A 117 23.95 16.75 41.76
CA ILE A 117 24.13 15.33 41.38
C ILE A 117 23.64 14.36 42.45
N SER A 118 23.55 14.81 43.71
CA SER A 118 23.06 13.98 44.83
C SER A 118 21.59 13.62 44.73
N LYS A 119 20.82 14.40 43.95
CA LYS A 119 19.38 14.21 43.69
C LYS A 119 19.09 13.22 42.58
N TYR A 120 20.10 12.77 41.84
CA TYR A 120 19.95 11.92 40.69
C TYR A 120 20.49 10.51 40.89
N ALA A 121 19.93 9.57 40.16
CA ALA A 121 20.44 8.20 40.02
C ALA A 121 20.71 7.93 38.54
N VAL A 122 21.87 7.38 38.25
CA VAL A 122 22.21 6.91 36.89
C VAL A 122 21.79 5.45 36.76
N GLU A 123 20.93 5.21 35.79
CA GLU A 123 20.48 3.89 35.41
C GLU A 123 21.24 3.42 34.16
N VAL A 124 21.95 2.32 34.28
CA VAL A 124 22.74 1.71 33.20
C VAL A 124 22.36 0.24 33.07
N LYS A 125 22.70 -0.39 31.94
CA LYS A 125 22.47 -1.82 31.74
C LYS A 125 23.20 -2.66 32.79
N GLU A 126 24.48 -2.37 33.02
CA GLU A 126 25.36 -3.06 33.93
C GLU A 126 26.34 -2.06 34.58
N VAL A 127 26.53 -2.18 35.86
CA VAL A 127 27.42 -1.31 36.60
C VAL A 127 28.80 -1.94 36.61
N SER A 128 29.67 -1.56 35.67
CA SER A 128 31.04 -2.02 35.58
C SER A 128 31.95 -1.35 36.63
N GLU A 129 33.00 -2.01 37.01
CA GLU A 129 34.03 -1.42 37.92
C GLU A 129 34.78 -0.27 37.22
N SER A 130 34.94 -0.33 35.90
CA SER A 130 35.51 0.74 35.08
C SER A 130 34.67 2.01 35.16
N LEU A 131 33.35 1.90 34.95
CA LEU A 131 32.43 3.03 35.06
C LEU A 131 32.39 3.63 36.46
N LYS A 132 32.41 2.80 37.51
CA LYS A 132 32.51 3.27 38.89
C LYS A 132 33.81 4.03 39.14
N ALA A 133 34.92 3.57 38.59
CA ALA A 133 36.22 4.22 38.73
C ALA A 133 36.23 5.62 38.06
N GLU A 134 35.65 5.73 36.84
CA GLU A 134 35.55 6.99 36.10
C GLU A 134 34.61 8.02 36.80
N LEU A 135 33.59 7.56 37.55
CA LEU A 135 32.62 8.38 38.27
C LEU A 135 32.85 8.43 39.79
N ALA A 136 34.05 8.02 40.27
CA ALA A 136 34.31 7.89 41.68
C ALA A 136 34.15 9.17 42.50
N GLU A 137 34.40 10.33 41.91
CA GLU A 137 34.25 11.63 42.60
C GLU A 137 32.75 12.01 42.71
N GLU A 138 31.96 11.74 41.71
CA GLU A 138 30.54 12.03 41.71
C GLU A 138 29.76 11.09 42.64
N ILE A 139 30.20 9.83 42.72
CA ILE A 139 29.65 8.87 43.68
C ILE A 139 29.95 9.36 45.13
N LYS A 140 31.12 9.90 45.40
CA LYS A 140 31.44 10.53 46.70
C LYS A 140 30.56 11.75 47.00
N LYS A 141 30.14 12.48 45.95
CA LYS A 141 29.23 13.63 46.08
C LYS A 141 27.76 13.23 46.21
N GLY A 142 27.43 11.92 46.13
CA GLY A 142 26.10 11.38 46.34
C GLY A 142 25.39 10.89 45.09
N LEU A 143 26.06 10.80 43.92
CA LEU A 143 25.53 10.16 42.74
C LEU A 143 25.32 8.65 43.04
N GLU A 144 24.13 8.16 42.71
CA GLU A 144 23.80 6.75 42.76
C GLU A 144 23.88 6.14 41.36
N ILE A 145 24.49 4.98 41.22
CA ILE A 145 24.51 4.21 39.97
C ILE A 145 23.83 2.89 40.21
N ARG A 146 22.81 2.57 39.41
CA ARG A 146 22.05 1.33 39.54
C ARG A 146 21.83 0.61 38.21
N PRO A 147 21.77 -0.72 38.20
CA PRO A 147 21.45 -1.45 36.99
C PRO A 147 19.96 -1.34 36.69
N ALA A 148 19.61 -1.17 35.39
CA ALA A 148 18.24 -1.09 34.92
C ALA A 148 18.04 -1.98 33.70
N LYS A 149 16.97 -2.81 33.71
CA LYS A 149 16.67 -3.78 32.65
C LYS A 149 16.15 -3.12 31.37
N ASN A 150 15.65 -1.89 31.47
CA ASN A 150 15.10 -1.09 30.38
C ASN A 150 16.14 -0.20 29.68
N VAL A 151 17.43 -0.40 29.96
CA VAL A 151 18.55 0.25 29.28
C VAL A 151 19.39 -0.81 28.63
N ASN A 152 19.48 -0.83 27.30
CA ASN A 152 20.31 -1.80 26.56
C ASN A 152 21.75 -1.33 26.40
N ALA A 153 21.94 -0.03 26.14
CA ALA A 153 23.20 0.69 26.14
C ALA A 153 22.94 2.16 26.48
N GLY A 154 24.00 2.88 26.88
CA GLY A 154 23.80 4.26 27.36
C GLY A 154 23.36 4.31 28.82
N PHE A 155 22.66 5.38 29.17
CA PHE A 155 22.17 5.61 30.54
C PHE A 155 20.88 6.43 30.56
N LYS A 156 20.19 6.35 31.70
CA LYS A 156 19.14 7.30 32.09
C LYS A 156 19.57 8.00 33.37
N LEU A 157 19.49 9.32 33.39
CA LEU A 157 19.70 10.09 34.59
C LEU A 157 18.34 10.44 35.20
N ALA A 158 17.91 9.70 36.20
CA ALA A 158 16.61 9.82 36.83
C ALA A 158 16.68 10.62 38.12
N ALA A 159 15.78 11.57 38.31
CA ALA A 159 15.61 12.26 39.58
C ALA A 159 15.08 11.29 40.65
N LYS A 160 15.68 11.26 41.82
CA LYS A 160 15.31 10.35 42.93
C LYS A 160 13.91 10.61 43.47
N ASP A 161 13.40 11.82 43.30
CA ASP A 161 12.05 12.23 43.66
C ASP A 161 10.97 11.87 42.62
N GLY A 162 11.39 11.32 41.47
CA GLY A 162 10.48 10.96 40.38
C GLY A 162 10.00 12.12 39.52
N SER A 163 10.54 13.32 39.67
CA SER A 163 10.14 14.52 38.92
C SER A 163 10.46 14.47 37.43
N GLY A 164 11.42 13.63 37.01
CA GLY A 164 11.79 13.48 35.63
C GLY A 164 13.06 12.65 35.42
N TYR A 165 13.45 12.50 34.18
CA TYR A 165 14.70 11.83 33.79
C TYR A 165 15.22 12.37 32.46
N PHE A 166 16.53 12.31 32.27
CA PHE A 166 17.18 12.45 30.98
C PHE A 166 17.48 11.08 30.42
N ASP A 167 16.99 10.81 29.21
CA ASP A 167 17.22 9.53 28.53
C ASP A 167 18.34 9.72 27.50
N CYS A 168 19.46 9.05 27.77
CA CYS A 168 20.61 8.96 26.86
C CYS A 168 20.87 7.47 26.53
N SER A 169 19.81 6.69 26.40
CA SER A 169 19.89 5.30 25.92
C SER A 169 20.20 5.25 24.43
N ASP A 170 20.71 4.13 23.96
CA ASP A 170 20.94 3.88 22.54
C ASP A 170 19.66 4.04 21.71
N GLU A 171 18.50 3.69 22.23
CA GLU A 171 17.20 3.88 21.59
C GLU A 171 16.87 5.37 21.39
N GLU A 172 17.02 6.19 22.44
CA GLU A 172 16.71 7.61 22.36
C GLU A 172 17.70 8.36 21.47
N ILE A 173 19.01 8.10 21.62
CA ILE A 173 20.04 8.69 20.76
C ILE A 173 19.80 8.31 19.28
N THR A 174 19.45 7.04 19.00
CA THR A 174 19.09 6.60 17.65
C THR A 174 17.89 7.37 17.13
N SER A 175 16.84 7.51 17.93
CA SER A 175 15.63 8.25 17.57
C SER A 175 15.91 9.72 17.27
N MET A 176 16.78 10.36 18.04
CA MET A 176 17.19 11.77 17.84
C MET A 176 18.04 11.95 16.57
N LEU A 177 18.82 10.98 16.17
CA LEU A 177 19.68 11.04 14.99
C LEU A 177 18.96 10.62 13.69
N MET A 178 17.96 9.77 13.76
CA MET A 178 17.24 9.26 12.58
C MET A 178 16.68 10.35 11.64
N PRO A 179 16.14 11.50 12.10
CA PRO A 179 15.68 12.57 11.21
C PRO A 179 16.77 13.08 10.26
N PHE A 180 18.02 13.17 10.70
CA PHE A 180 19.14 13.62 9.88
C PHE A 180 19.49 12.63 8.75
N PHE A 181 19.26 11.34 8.98
CA PHE A 181 19.46 10.32 7.95
C PHE A 181 18.30 10.25 6.95
N ARG A 182 17.10 10.65 7.35
CA ARG A 182 15.95 10.73 6.43
C ARG A 182 16.14 11.75 5.31
N GLU A 183 16.81 12.86 5.58
CA GLU A 183 17.09 13.90 4.59
C GLU A 183 18.14 13.47 3.56
N ILE A 184 19.03 12.54 3.91
CA ILE A 184 20.10 12.08 3.02
C ILE A 184 19.58 11.04 2.01
N THR A 185 18.51 10.33 2.33
CA THR A 185 17.98 9.19 1.55
C THR A 185 16.81 9.53 0.63
N LEU A 186 16.36 10.75 0.55
CA LEU A 186 15.21 11.21 -0.25
C LEU A 186 15.57 12.24 -1.28
#